data_34304852d93b546dd63544376c4d2263
#
_entry.id   34304852d93b546dd63544376c4d2263
#
_cell.length_a   1.000
_cell.length_b   1.000
_cell.length_c   1.000
_cell.angle_alpha   90.00
_cell.angle_beta   90.00
_cell.angle_gamma   90.00
#
_symmetry.space_group_name_H-M   'P 1'
#
loop_
_entity.id
_entity.type
_entity.pdbx_description
1 polymer ?
#
loop_
_entity_poly.entity_id
_entity_poly.type
_entity_poly.pdbx_seq_one_letter_code
_entity_poly.pdbx_strand_id
1 'polypeptide(L)'
;MQTKLVLKTKNFTDKNGYTYQQVEGDETGVRIYKLNNGLTVYLAQNDEAPRIQTYIPVRTGSNNDPSDNTGLAHYLEHMMFKGTSKLGTLDWEKEKVLLDQISDLYEQHKAEQNPEKKKEIYRKIDEISQEASQYAIANEYDKVISSLGATGTNAHTWLDETVYKNNIPNNELEKWLKIEKERFSGLVLRLFHTELESVYEEFNRAQDNDVRLVNYAL
;
A
#
# COMPACT_ATOMS: atom_id res chain seq x y z
N MET A 1 -22.09 9.24 24.99
CA MET A 1 -21.36 10.50 24.69
C MET A 1 -19.88 10.19 24.80
N GLN A 2 -19.17 9.97 23.71
CA GLN A 2 -17.71 9.83 23.72
C GLN A 2 -17.12 11.23 23.92
N THR A 3 -16.49 11.47 25.05
CA THR A 3 -15.75 12.70 25.31
C THR A 3 -14.54 12.71 24.36
N LYS A 4 -14.57 13.57 23.35
CA LYS A 4 -13.46 13.74 22.42
C LYS A 4 -12.27 14.24 23.22
N LEU A 5 -11.25 13.41 23.43
CA LEU A 5 -10.01 13.80 24.11
C LEU A 5 -9.32 14.86 23.25
N VAL A 6 -9.34 16.10 23.69
CA VAL A 6 -8.64 17.21 23.01
C VAL A 6 -7.23 17.27 23.61
N LEU A 7 -6.26 16.72 22.88
CA LEU A 7 -4.85 16.83 23.24
C LEU A 7 -4.39 18.28 23.08
N LYS A 8 -3.80 18.84 24.14
CA LYS A 8 -3.15 20.15 24.08
C LYS A 8 -1.79 20.01 23.42
N THR A 9 -1.50 20.89 22.47
CA THR A 9 -0.22 20.92 21.77
C THR A 9 0.46 22.27 21.89
N LYS A 10 1.80 22.28 21.89
CA LYS A 10 2.63 23.49 21.79
C LYS A 10 3.38 23.50 20.47
N ASN A 11 3.55 24.70 19.90
CA ASN A 11 4.30 24.91 18.66
C ASN A 11 5.75 25.24 18.97
N PHE A 12 6.65 24.70 18.17
CA PHE A 12 8.09 24.91 18.22
C PHE A 12 8.62 25.12 16.79
N THR A 13 9.86 25.62 16.71
CA THR A 13 10.60 25.70 15.44
C THR A 13 11.93 24.97 15.61
N ASP A 14 12.28 24.12 14.67
CA ASP A 14 13.56 23.42 14.68
C ASP A 14 14.71 24.31 14.17
N LYS A 15 15.95 23.80 14.26
CA LYS A 15 17.15 24.52 13.83
C LYS A 15 17.20 24.86 12.33
N ASN A 16 16.37 24.22 11.52
CA ASN A 16 16.26 24.41 10.07
C ASN A 16 15.09 25.34 9.69
N GLY A 17 14.36 25.86 10.70
CA GLY A 17 13.21 26.75 10.49
C GLY A 17 11.88 26.05 10.27
N TYR A 18 11.79 24.72 10.36
CA TYR A 18 10.53 24.01 10.26
C TYR A 18 9.74 24.07 11.56
N THR A 19 8.46 24.43 11.48
CA THR A 19 7.56 24.41 12.63
C THR A 19 7.02 23.02 12.89
N TYR A 20 6.93 22.65 14.15
CA TYR A 20 6.34 21.37 14.58
C TYR A 20 5.52 21.54 15.85
N GLN A 21 4.68 20.58 16.15
CA GLN A 21 3.89 20.50 17.37
C GLN A 21 4.40 19.36 18.25
N GLN A 22 4.27 19.53 19.55
CA GLN A 22 4.41 18.47 20.54
C GLN A 22 3.18 18.44 21.43
N VAL A 23 2.76 17.26 21.87
CA VAL A 23 1.66 17.08 22.83
C VAL A 23 2.17 17.41 24.21
N GLU A 24 1.41 18.21 24.98
CA GLU A 24 1.77 18.54 26.38
C GLU A 24 1.67 17.28 27.24
N GLY A 25 2.73 17.00 28.00
CA GLY A 25 2.81 15.84 28.89
C GLY A 25 3.13 14.50 28.18
N ASP A 26 3.46 14.54 26.87
CA ASP A 26 3.97 13.37 26.16
C ASP A 26 5.47 13.19 26.44
N GLU A 27 5.81 12.12 27.14
CA GLU A 27 7.19 11.77 27.51
C GLU A 27 8.00 11.23 26.33
N THR A 28 7.34 10.81 25.24
CA THR A 28 8.02 10.27 24.05
C THR A 28 8.73 11.34 23.24
N GLY A 29 8.37 12.63 23.45
CA GLY A 29 8.96 13.76 22.75
C GLY A 29 8.68 13.78 21.25
N VAL A 30 7.64 13.11 20.79
CA VAL A 30 7.26 13.07 19.37
C VAL A 30 7.05 14.47 18.81
N ARG A 31 7.69 14.75 17.66
CA ARG A 31 7.54 16.00 16.90
C ARG A 31 6.58 15.74 15.74
N ILE A 32 5.57 16.58 15.61
CA ILE A 32 4.52 16.45 14.59
C ILE A 32 4.67 17.60 13.60
N TYR A 33 5.10 17.28 12.40
CA TYR A 33 5.26 18.23 11.29
C TYR A 33 4.07 18.12 10.34
N LYS A 34 3.52 19.26 9.95
CA LYS A 34 2.51 19.33 8.88
C LYS A 34 3.15 19.99 7.66
N LEU A 35 3.29 19.22 6.58
CA LEU A 35 3.89 19.73 5.34
C LEU A 35 2.83 20.45 4.49
N ASN A 36 3.30 21.34 3.59
CA ASN A 36 2.43 22.16 2.73
C ASN A 36 1.51 21.33 1.80
N ASN A 37 1.91 20.10 1.47
CA ASN A 37 1.12 19.19 0.66
C ASN A 37 0.06 18.39 1.45
N GLY A 38 -0.09 18.68 2.75
CA GLY A 38 -1.04 18.00 3.65
C GLY A 38 -0.48 16.76 4.37
N LEU A 39 0.72 16.29 4.03
CA LEU A 39 1.35 15.16 4.72
C LEU A 39 1.68 15.55 6.17
N THR A 40 1.32 14.69 7.11
CA THR A 40 1.73 14.82 8.51
C THR A 40 2.85 13.82 8.80
N VAL A 41 3.96 14.30 9.35
CA VAL A 41 5.13 13.49 9.71
C VAL A 41 5.31 13.48 11.22
N TYR A 42 5.37 12.30 11.81
CA TYR A 42 5.65 12.08 13.22
C TYR A 42 7.08 11.59 13.38
N LEU A 43 7.89 12.29 14.14
CA LEU A 43 9.28 11.93 14.42
C LEU A 43 9.46 11.68 15.92
N ALA A 44 9.74 10.43 16.28
CA ALA A 44 10.19 10.03 17.61
C ALA A 44 11.67 9.71 17.57
N GLN A 45 12.46 10.30 18.44
CA GLN A 45 13.90 10.02 18.53
C GLN A 45 14.11 8.82 19.45
N ASN A 46 14.89 7.85 18.99
CA ASN A 46 15.38 6.74 19.80
C ASN A 46 16.89 6.57 19.54
N ASP A 47 17.67 6.81 20.57
CA ASP A 47 19.14 6.76 20.49
C ASP A 47 19.71 5.38 20.84
N GLU A 48 18.84 4.42 21.21
CA GLU A 48 19.26 3.08 21.67
C GLU A 48 19.59 2.13 20.51
N ALA A 49 19.14 2.44 19.29
CA ALA A 49 19.34 1.57 18.14
C ALA A 49 19.76 2.35 16.88
N PRO A 50 20.70 1.82 16.07
CA PRO A 50 21.13 2.44 14.82
C PRO A 50 20.14 2.20 13.68
N ARG A 51 18.86 2.11 13.98
CA ARG A 51 17.79 1.78 13.04
C ARG A 51 16.58 2.69 13.21
N ILE A 52 15.81 2.81 12.14
CA ILE A 52 14.56 3.56 12.11
C ILE A 52 13.42 2.59 11.84
N GLN A 53 12.45 2.54 12.75
CA GLN A 53 11.17 1.92 12.49
C GLN A 53 10.28 2.92 11.76
N THR A 54 9.86 2.58 10.54
CA THR A 54 9.02 3.44 9.72
C THR A 54 7.59 2.91 9.64
N TYR A 55 6.63 3.82 9.58
CA TYR A 55 5.22 3.54 9.31
C TYR A 55 4.68 4.58 8.35
N ILE A 56 3.97 4.15 7.32
CA ILE A 56 3.23 5.01 6.40
C ILE A 56 1.74 4.65 6.52
N PRO A 57 1.01 5.28 7.44
CA PRO A 57 -0.42 5.06 7.58
C PRO A 57 -1.19 5.87 6.53
N VAL A 58 -2.07 5.19 5.81
CA VAL A 58 -3.05 5.75 4.89
C VAL A 58 -4.42 5.68 5.57
N ARG A 59 -5.16 6.78 5.61
CA ARG A 59 -6.49 6.86 6.23
C ARG A 59 -7.56 6.28 5.31
N THR A 60 -7.38 5.04 4.92
CA THR A 60 -8.30 4.27 4.09
C THR A 60 -8.18 2.81 4.48
N GLY A 61 -9.27 2.18 4.81
CA GLY A 61 -9.37 0.78 5.15
C GLY A 61 -10.68 0.18 4.62
N SER A 62 -11.07 -0.99 5.09
CA SER A 62 -12.23 -1.73 4.58
C SER A 62 -13.57 -1.00 4.73
N ASN A 63 -13.70 -0.06 5.67
CA ASN A 63 -14.90 0.79 5.79
C ASN A 63 -15.07 1.78 4.62
N ASN A 64 -14.01 1.99 3.83
CA ASN A 64 -14.04 2.89 2.66
C ASN A 64 -14.32 2.13 1.36
N ASP A 65 -14.40 0.81 1.40
CA ASP A 65 -14.73 0.00 0.24
C ASP A 65 -16.16 0.31 -0.25
N PRO A 66 -16.39 0.34 -1.58
CA PRO A 66 -17.74 0.35 -2.11
C PRO A 66 -18.53 -0.86 -1.65
N SER A 67 -19.80 -0.68 -1.32
CA SER A 67 -20.67 -1.76 -0.79
C SER A 67 -20.87 -2.93 -1.75
N ASP A 68 -20.70 -2.69 -3.05
CA ASP A 68 -20.81 -3.67 -4.13
C ASP A 68 -19.45 -4.28 -4.55
N ASN A 69 -18.34 -3.78 -3.99
CA ASN A 69 -16.97 -4.25 -4.28
C ASN A 69 -16.10 -4.17 -3.02
N THR A 70 -16.41 -5.02 -2.04
CA THR A 70 -15.64 -5.08 -0.79
C THR A 70 -14.28 -5.77 -0.98
N GLY A 71 -13.29 -5.39 -0.14
CA GLY A 71 -11.94 -5.92 -0.18
C GLY A 71 -10.96 -5.10 -1.02
N LEU A 72 -11.39 -3.98 -1.62
CA LEU A 72 -10.53 -3.15 -2.48
C LEU A 72 -9.36 -2.52 -1.71
N ALA A 73 -9.56 -2.09 -0.48
CA ALA A 73 -8.48 -1.51 0.33
C ALA A 73 -7.37 -2.54 0.60
N HIS A 74 -7.73 -3.77 0.96
CA HIS A 74 -6.79 -4.87 1.15
C HIS A 74 -6.12 -5.27 -0.16
N TYR A 75 -6.87 -5.32 -1.24
CA TYR A 75 -6.33 -5.62 -2.56
C TYR A 75 -5.32 -4.55 -3.03
N LEU A 76 -5.63 -3.27 -2.81
CA LEU A 76 -4.70 -2.18 -3.12
C LEU A 76 -3.43 -2.26 -2.25
N GLU A 77 -3.53 -2.69 -1.00
CA GLU A 77 -2.36 -2.97 -0.15
C GLU A 77 -1.40 -3.92 -0.85
N HIS A 78 -1.89 -5.07 -1.35
CA HIS A 78 -1.09 -6.05 -2.10
C HIS A 78 -0.49 -5.47 -3.38
N MET A 79 -1.29 -4.70 -4.13
CA MET A 79 -0.84 -4.08 -5.38
C MET A 79 0.31 -3.08 -5.16
N MET A 80 0.38 -2.43 -4.00
CA MET A 80 1.46 -1.50 -3.64
C MET A 80 2.84 -2.16 -3.58
N PHE A 81 2.93 -3.49 -3.54
CA PHE A 81 4.20 -4.23 -3.60
C PHE A 81 4.60 -4.67 -5.02
N LYS A 82 3.75 -4.44 -6.02
CA LYS A 82 3.99 -4.88 -7.40
C LYS A 82 4.88 -3.94 -8.20
N GLY A 83 5.15 -2.74 -7.68
CA GLY A 83 6.10 -1.78 -8.21
C GLY A 83 5.48 -0.66 -9.05
N THR A 84 6.32 -0.03 -9.86
CA THR A 84 6.03 1.18 -10.63
C THR A 84 6.49 1.03 -12.08
N SER A 85 6.44 2.09 -12.86
CA SER A 85 7.03 2.10 -14.21
C SER A 85 8.57 1.96 -14.23
N LYS A 86 9.23 2.10 -13.05
CA LYS A 86 10.70 2.03 -12.92
C LYS A 86 11.17 0.88 -12.03
N LEU A 87 10.25 0.27 -11.31
CA LEU A 87 10.51 -0.80 -10.36
C LEU A 87 9.52 -1.93 -10.62
N GLY A 88 9.98 -3.15 -10.77
CA GLY A 88 9.13 -4.32 -11.00
C GLY A 88 8.88 -4.66 -12.48
N THR A 89 9.63 -4.06 -13.41
CA THR A 89 9.49 -4.30 -14.85
C THR A 89 10.84 -4.53 -15.54
N LEU A 90 10.88 -5.43 -16.51
CA LEU A 90 12.03 -5.63 -17.41
C LEU A 90 12.03 -4.63 -18.58
N ASP A 91 10.85 -4.24 -19.07
CA ASP A 91 10.67 -3.35 -20.21
C ASP A 91 9.30 -2.66 -20.08
N TRP A 92 9.30 -1.48 -19.46
CA TRP A 92 8.07 -0.73 -19.20
C TRP A 92 7.30 -0.36 -20.47
N GLU A 93 8.00 0.01 -21.54
CA GLU A 93 7.33 0.45 -22.77
C GLU A 93 6.51 -0.68 -23.41
N LYS A 94 7.01 -1.91 -23.35
CA LYS A 94 6.27 -3.08 -23.82
C LYS A 94 5.19 -3.51 -22.84
N GLU A 95 5.52 -3.57 -21.55
CA GLU A 95 4.56 -3.95 -20.52
C GLU A 95 3.34 -3.02 -20.51
N LYS A 96 3.59 -1.70 -20.60
CA LYS A 96 2.52 -0.69 -20.59
C LYS A 96 1.48 -0.92 -21.67
N VAL A 97 1.89 -1.25 -22.89
CA VAL A 97 0.96 -1.51 -24.01
C VAL A 97 0.02 -2.66 -23.68
N LEU A 98 0.54 -3.73 -23.08
CA LEU A 98 -0.27 -4.89 -22.66
C LEU A 98 -1.20 -4.54 -21.50
N LEU A 99 -0.73 -3.79 -20.52
CA LEU A 99 -1.55 -3.34 -19.39
C LEU A 99 -2.69 -2.41 -19.84
N ASP A 100 -2.43 -1.51 -20.79
CA ASP A 100 -3.46 -0.66 -21.39
C ASP A 100 -4.52 -1.51 -22.11
N GLN A 101 -4.11 -2.54 -22.88
CA GLN A 101 -5.04 -3.47 -23.53
C GLN A 101 -5.88 -4.27 -22.52
N ILE A 102 -5.27 -4.72 -21.42
CA ILE A 102 -5.99 -5.41 -20.35
C ILE A 102 -7.06 -4.49 -19.75
N SER A 103 -6.71 -3.23 -19.49
CA SER A 103 -7.66 -2.23 -18.96
C SER A 103 -8.84 -2.03 -19.90
N ASP A 104 -8.58 -1.86 -21.20
CA ASP A 104 -9.63 -1.68 -22.22
C ASP A 104 -10.54 -2.92 -22.32
N LEU A 105 -9.97 -4.11 -22.22
CA LEU A 105 -10.75 -5.35 -22.23
C LEU A 105 -11.62 -5.51 -20.98
N TYR A 106 -11.17 -5.05 -19.83
CA TYR A 106 -12.01 -5.03 -18.64
C TYR A 106 -13.21 -4.09 -18.79
N GLU A 107 -13.03 -2.91 -19.38
CA GLU A 107 -14.15 -2.00 -19.66
C GLU A 107 -15.14 -2.64 -20.68
N GLN A 108 -14.65 -3.34 -21.68
CA GLN A 108 -15.49 -4.11 -22.61
C GLN A 108 -16.24 -5.24 -21.88
N HIS A 109 -15.54 -6.00 -21.03
CA HIS A 109 -16.14 -7.07 -20.24
C HIS A 109 -17.25 -6.55 -19.32
N LYS A 110 -17.05 -5.40 -18.70
CA LYS A 110 -18.03 -4.74 -17.83
C LYS A 110 -19.28 -4.32 -18.62
N ALA A 111 -19.12 -3.79 -19.82
CA ALA A 111 -20.21 -3.32 -20.68
C ALA A 111 -21.00 -4.45 -21.37
N GLU A 112 -20.38 -5.62 -21.59
CA GLU A 112 -20.99 -6.74 -22.30
C GLU A 112 -22.08 -7.41 -21.45
N GLN A 113 -23.21 -7.76 -22.06
CA GLN A 113 -24.32 -8.45 -21.38
C GLN A 113 -24.43 -9.93 -21.76
N ASN A 114 -23.87 -10.34 -22.90
CA ASN A 114 -23.92 -11.70 -23.34
C ASN A 114 -22.89 -12.56 -22.58
N PRO A 115 -23.32 -13.63 -21.84
CA PRO A 115 -22.40 -14.44 -21.03
C PRO A 115 -21.27 -15.12 -21.83
N GLU A 116 -21.56 -15.59 -23.06
CA GLU A 116 -20.54 -16.25 -23.87
C GLU A 116 -19.50 -15.27 -24.37
N LYS A 117 -19.91 -14.08 -24.79
CA LYS A 117 -18.97 -13.01 -25.15
C LYS A 117 -18.15 -12.53 -23.97
N LYS A 118 -18.75 -12.45 -22.76
CA LYS A 118 -18.00 -12.17 -21.54
C LYS A 118 -16.87 -13.17 -21.33
N LYS A 119 -17.14 -14.45 -21.47
CA LYS A 119 -16.13 -15.51 -21.36
C LYS A 119 -15.01 -15.36 -22.39
N GLU A 120 -15.36 -14.99 -23.63
CA GLU A 120 -14.36 -14.76 -24.70
C GLU A 120 -13.47 -13.56 -24.37
N ILE A 121 -14.06 -12.46 -23.87
CA ILE A 121 -13.28 -11.28 -23.46
C ILE A 121 -12.38 -11.64 -22.29
N TYR A 122 -12.90 -12.37 -21.30
CA TYR A 122 -12.12 -12.79 -20.14
C TYR A 122 -10.92 -13.68 -20.53
N ARG A 123 -11.11 -14.61 -21.46
CA ARG A 123 -10.00 -15.43 -21.99
C ARG A 123 -8.91 -14.58 -22.66
N LYS A 124 -9.30 -13.54 -23.41
CA LYS A 124 -8.33 -12.60 -24.00
C LYS A 124 -7.58 -11.81 -22.90
N ILE A 125 -8.28 -11.38 -21.87
CA ILE A 125 -7.64 -10.74 -20.70
C ILE A 125 -6.60 -11.66 -20.10
N ASP A 126 -6.92 -12.94 -19.90
CA ASP A 126 -5.99 -13.93 -19.36
C ASP A 126 -4.77 -14.16 -20.27
N GLU A 127 -4.97 -14.33 -21.58
CA GLU A 127 -3.90 -14.48 -22.57
C GLU A 127 -2.93 -13.27 -22.55
N ILE A 128 -3.45 -12.03 -22.57
CA ILE A 128 -2.62 -10.82 -22.54
C ILE A 128 -1.97 -10.63 -21.18
N SER A 129 -2.64 -11.01 -20.09
CA SER A 129 -2.06 -10.96 -18.75
C SER A 129 -0.86 -11.91 -18.60
N GLN A 130 -0.93 -13.09 -19.20
CA GLN A 130 0.21 -14.03 -19.26
C GLN A 130 1.37 -13.45 -20.08
N GLU A 131 1.10 -12.76 -21.19
CA GLU A 131 2.14 -12.07 -21.95
C GLU A 131 2.76 -10.93 -21.15
N ALA A 132 1.95 -10.07 -20.50
CA ALA A 132 2.41 -8.97 -19.66
C ALA A 132 3.26 -9.47 -18.48
N SER A 133 2.92 -10.62 -17.89
CA SER A 133 3.65 -11.21 -16.77
C SER A 133 5.11 -11.53 -17.09
N GLN A 134 5.47 -11.74 -18.36
CA GLN A 134 6.84 -11.98 -18.80
C GLN A 134 7.75 -10.77 -18.62
N TYR A 135 7.18 -9.57 -18.54
CA TYR A 135 7.90 -8.33 -18.26
C TYR A 135 7.96 -8.00 -16.76
N ALA A 136 7.16 -8.66 -15.93
CA ALA A 136 7.13 -8.40 -14.50
C ALA A 136 8.34 -9.01 -13.77
N ILE A 137 8.97 -8.23 -12.89
CA ILE A 137 9.97 -8.70 -11.94
C ILE A 137 9.28 -8.93 -10.59
N ALA A 138 9.02 -10.18 -10.27
CA ALA A 138 8.35 -10.52 -9.02
C ALA A 138 9.20 -10.10 -7.80
N ASN A 139 8.52 -9.48 -6.82
CA ASN A 139 9.08 -9.10 -5.52
C ASN A 139 10.31 -8.17 -5.63
N GLU A 140 10.40 -7.33 -6.68
CA GLU A 140 11.55 -6.43 -6.83
C GLU A 140 11.58 -5.39 -5.73
N TYR A 141 10.43 -4.87 -5.31
CA TYR A 141 10.36 -3.95 -4.16
C TYR A 141 11.02 -4.56 -2.92
N ASP A 142 10.67 -5.80 -2.56
CA ASP A 142 11.24 -6.47 -1.39
C ASP A 142 12.74 -6.68 -1.52
N LYS A 143 13.22 -7.02 -2.72
CA LYS A 143 14.66 -7.16 -3.01
C LYS A 143 15.39 -5.84 -2.83
N VAL A 144 14.84 -4.75 -3.36
CA VAL A 144 15.45 -3.41 -3.27
C VAL A 144 15.46 -2.93 -1.81
N ILE A 145 14.36 -3.03 -1.09
CA ILE A 145 14.29 -2.65 0.33
C ILE A 145 15.22 -3.52 1.19
N SER A 146 15.26 -4.83 0.95
CA SER A 146 16.18 -5.74 1.64
C SER A 146 17.64 -5.42 1.36
N SER A 147 17.98 -4.96 0.14
CA SER A 147 19.34 -4.56 -0.21
C SER A 147 19.84 -3.32 0.56
N LEU A 148 18.93 -2.49 1.08
CA LEU A 148 19.24 -1.42 2.03
C LEU A 148 19.51 -1.94 3.46
N GLY A 149 19.33 -3.24 3.71
CA GLY A 149 19.38 -3.81 5.06
C GLY A 149 18.06 -3.64 5.83
N ALA A 150 16.95 -3.42 5.14
CA ALA A 150 15.63 -3.38 5.76
C ALA A 150 15.21 -4.76 6.26
N THR A 151 14.47 -4.78 7.36
CA THR A 151 13.86 -5.96 7.96
C THR A 151 12.41 -5.66 8.35
N GLY A 152 11.60 -6.68 8.55
CA GLY A 152 10.21 -6.51 8.99
C GLY A 152 9.34 -5.73 8.01
N THR A 153 9.69 -5.75 6.71
CA THR A 153 8.86 -5.20 5.64
C THR A 153 7.52 -5.91 5.64
N ASN A 154 6.45 -5.16 5.81
CA ASN A 154 5.09 -5.69 5.86
C ASN A 154 4.06 -4.57 5.68
N ALA A 155 2.80 -4.95 5.52
CA ALA A 155 1.67 -4.04 5.57
C ALA A 155 0.47 -4.72 6.27
N HIS A 156 -0.55 -3.95 6.54
CA HIS A 156 -1.86 -4.46 6.95
C HIS A 156 -2.94 -3.46 6.60
N THR A 157 -4.13 -3.98 6.31
CA THR A 157 -5.36 -3.21 6.15
C THR A 157 -6.30 -3.51 7.31
N TRP A 158 -6.83 -2.47 7.93
CA TRP A 158 -7.84 -2.54 8.98
C TRP A 158 -9.09 -1.77 8.55
N LEU A 159 -10.01 -1.51 9.47
CA LEU A 159 -11.30 -0.86 9.15
C LEU A 159 -11.12 0.55 8.57
N ASP A 160 -10.26 1.37 9.15
CA ASP A 160 -10.09 2.78 8.82
C ASP A 160 -8.67 3.15 8.35
N GLU A 161 -7.77 2.17 8.24
CA GLU A 161 -6.38 2.42 7.86
C GLU A 161 -5.76 1.27 7.07
N THR A 162 -4.78 1.62 6.25
CA THR A 162 -3.80 0.70 5.66
C THR A 162 -2.41 1.22 6.02
N VAL A 163 -1.57 0.37 6.60
CA VAL A 163 -0.25 0.78 7.12
C VAL A 163 0.85 -0.05 6.48
N TYR A 164 1.84 0.64 5.92
CA TYR A 164 3.07 0.04 5.38
C TYR A 164 4.22 0.30 6.33
N LYS A 165 5.04 -0.70 6.61
CA LYS A 165 6.12 -0.63 7.60
C LYS A 165 7.42 -1.25 7.12
N ASN A 166 8.53 -0.62 7.53
CA ASN A 166 9.88 -1.15 7.37
C ASN A 166 10.69 -0.84 8.63
N ASN A 167 11.71 -1.64 8.90
CA ASN A 167 12.76 -1.32 9.84
C ASN A 167 14.07 -1.21 9.08
N ILE A 168 14.61 0.00 8.95
CA ILE A 168 15.77 0.32 8.09
C ILE A 168 16.97 0.77 8.91
N PRO A 169 18.22 0.60 8.44
CA PRO A 169 19.38 1.27 9.01
C PRO A 169 19.22 2.80 8.91
N ASN A 170 19.66 3.53 9.92
CA ASN A 170 19.46 4.98 10.00
C ASN A 170 20.16 5.77 8.89
N ASN A 171 21.25 5.26 8.34
CA ASN A 171 22.00 5.83 7.23
C ASN A 171 21.32 5.63 5.85
N GLU A 172 20.27 4.81 5.77
CA GLU A 172 19.56 4.50 4.52
C GLU A 172 18.24 5.29 4.37
N LEU A 173 17.91 6.18 5.30
CA LEU A 173 16.66 6.93 5.30
C LEU A 173 16.39 7.67 3.97
N GLU A 174 17.40 8.33 3.42
CA GLU A 174 17.23 9.09 2.16
C GLU A 174 16.90 8.19 0.98
N LYS A 175 17.55 7.01 0.87
CA LYS A 175 17.27 6.06 -0.21
C LYS A 175 15.89 5.43 -0.02
N TRP A 176 15.53 5.07 1.21
CA TRP A 176 14.21 4.58 1.54
C TRP A 176 13.12 5.60 1.16
N LEU A 177 13.27 6.87 1.51
CA LEU A 177 12.33 7.92 1.13
C LEU A 177 12.16 8.07 -0.39
N LYS A 178 13.23 7.91 -1.17
CA LYS A 178 13.15 7.94 -2.65
C LYS A 178 12.36 6.75 -3.20
N ILE A 179 12.54 5.56 -2.65
CA ILE A 179 11.81 4.35 -3.05
C ILE A 179 10.33 4.48 -2.68
N GLU A 180 10.01 4.91 -1.47
CA GLU A 180 8.64 5.11 -1.04
C GLU A 180 7.93 6.21 -1.85
N LYS A 181 8.63 7.32 -2.13
CA LYS A 181 8.09 8.36 -3.00
C LYS A 181 7.74 7.81 -4.38
N GLU A 182 8.60 7.00 -4.98
CA GLU A 182 8.35 6.37 -6.28
C GLU A 182 7.13 5.45 -6.18
N ARG A 183 7.07 4.58 -5.17
CA ARG A 183 5.99 3.62 -4.93
C ARG A 183 4.63 4.30 -4.77
N PHE A 184 4.54 5.35 -3.97
CA PHE A 184 3.29 6.06 -3.70
C PHE A 184 2.89 7.06 -4.79
N SER A 185 3.78 7.42 -5.71
CA SER A 185 3.46 8.35 -6.80
C SER A 185 3.31 7.69 -8.18
N GLY A 186 3.76 6.45 -8.35
CA GLY A 186 3.84 5.81 -9.67
C GLY A 186 3.39 4.35 -9.68
N LEU A 187 2.44 3.98 -8.83
CA LEU A 187 1.90 2.61 -8.77
C LEU A 187 1.45 2.12 -10.14
N VAL A 188 1.86 0.90 -10.47
CA VAL A 188 1.41 0.15 -11.65
C VAL A 188 0.68 -1.12 -11.20
N LEU A 189 -0.55 -1.31 -11.67
CA LEU A 189 -1.39 -2.47 -11.38
C LEU A 189 -0.96 -3.68 -12.24
N ARG A 190 0.28 -4.16 -12.03
CA ARG A 190 0.78 -5.34 -12.73
C ARG A 190 0.44 -6.62 -11.98
N LEU A 191 0.36 -7.75 -12.71
CA LEU A 191 -0.04 -9.05 -12.15
C LEU A 191 -1.40 -9.00 -11.41
N PHE A 192 -2.29 -8.11 -11.87
CA PHE A 192 -3.57 -7.84 -11.25
C PHE A 192 -4.39 -9.11 -11.01
N HIS A 193 -4.51 -9.98 -12.02
CA HIS A 193 -5.26 -11.24 -11.90
C HIS A 193 -4.69 -12.20 -10.87
N THR A 194 -3.39 -12.46 -10.96
CA THR A 194 -2.70 -13.40 -10.06
C THR A 194 -2.81 -12.95 -8.61
N GLU A 195 -2.74 -11.64 -8.39
CA GLU A 195 -2.85 -11.09 -7.05
C GLU A 195 -4.28 -11.13 -6.52
N LEU A 196 -5.27 -10.96 -7.38
CA LEU A 196 -6.68 -11.11 -7.00
C LEU A 196 -6.97 -12.53 -6.50
N GLU A 197 -6.42 -13.54 -7.17
CA GLU A 197 -6.52 -14.94 -6.71
C GLU A 197 -5.85 -15.13 -5.34
N SER A 198 -4.68 -14.54 -5.11
CA SER A 198 -3.98 -14.61 -3.83
C SER A 198 -4.80 -14.00 -2.68
N VAL A 199 -5.36 -12.81 -2.89
CA VAL A 199 -6.22 -12.13 -1.90
C VAL A 199 -7.50 -12.93 -1.64
N TYR A 200 -8.09 -13.52 -2.70
CA TYR A 200 -9.28 -14.37 -2.56
C TYR A 200 -8.98 -15.64 -1.76
N GLU A 201 -7.83 -16.26 -1.97
CA GLU A 201 -7.38 -17.41 -1.17
C GLU A 201 -7.14 -17.06 0.31
N GLU A 202 -6.59 -15.87 0.58
CA GLU A 202 -6.46 -15.37 1.95
C GLU A 202 -7.82 -15.14 2.61
N PHE A 203 -8.77 -14.57 1.87
CA PHE A 203 -10.14 -14.40 2.33
C PHE A 203 -10.77 -15.76 2.66
N ASN A 204 -10.65 -16.76 1.79
CA ASN A 204 -11.18 -18.11 2.02
C ASN A 204 -10.56 -18.76 3.27
N ARG A 205 -9.23 -18.69 3.43
CA ARG A 205 -8.56 -19.19 4.66
C ARG A 205 -9.04 -18.47 5.92
N ALA A 206 -9.37 -17.20 5.81
CA ALA A 206 -9.91 -16.46 6.94
C ALA A 206 -11.31 -16.92 7.34
N GLN A 207 -12.10 -17.45 6.39
CA GLN A 207 -13.43 -18.03 6.61
C GLN A 207 -13.37 -19.38 7.35
N ASP A 208 -12.24 -20.09 7.28
CA ASP A 208 -12.04 -21.36 7.99
C ASP A 208 -11.78 -21.16 9.50
N ASN A 209 -11.76 -19.91 9.99
CA ASN A 209 -11.52 -19.60 11.39
C ASN A 209 -12.83 -19.25 12.12
N ASP A 210 -13.31 -20.16 12.96
CA ASP A 210 -14.57 -20.03 13.71
C ASP A 210 -14.65 -18.74 14.55
N VAL A 211 -13.56 -18.29 15.15
CA VAL A 211 -13.52 -17.06 15.95
C VAL A 211 -13.77 -15.83 15.05
N ARG A 212 -13.23 -15.84 13.83
CA ARG A 212 -13.48 -14.77 12.86
C ARG A 212 -14.93 -14.77 12.39
N LEU A 213 -15.50 -15.93 12.12
CA LEU A 213 -16.91 -16.06 11.72
C LEU A 213 -17.85 -15.52 12.81
N VAL A 214 -17.57 -15.80 14.07
CA VAL A 214 -18.33 -15.24 15.20
C VAL A 214 -18.19 -13.71 15.26
N ASN A 215 -17.00 -13.17 15.08
CA ASN A 215 -16.78 -11.72 15.09
C ASN A 215 -17.43 -11.00 13.90
N TYR A 216 -17.62 -11.64 12.76
CA TYR A 216 -18.37 -11.09 11.63
C TYR A 216 -19.89 -11.14 11.82
N ALA A 217 -20.39 -12.03 12.68
CA ALA A 217 -21.81 -12.19 12.96
C ALA A 217 -22.33 -11.28 14.09
N LEU A 218 -21.44 -10.62 14.85
CA LEU A 218 -21.72 -9.69 15.94
C LEU A 218 -21.66 -8.25 15.48
#